data_e57facf9f9b1a86318146f3f652432aa
#
_entry.id   e57facf9f9b1a86318146f3f652432aa
#
_cell.length_a   1.000
_cell.length_b   1.000
_cell.length_c   1.000
_cell.angle_alpha   90.00
_cell.angle_beta   90.00
_cell.angle_gamma   90.00
#
_symmetry.space_group_name_H-M   'P 1'
#
loop_
_entity.id
_entity.type
_entity.pdbx_description
1 polymer ?
#
loop_
_entity_poly.entity_id
_entity_poly.type
_entity_poly.pdbx_seq_one_letter_code
_entity_poly.pdbx_strand_id
1 'polypeptide(L)'
;MKKMPQITEAEYEVMQIIWHNYPISTNEITEQLLQTTNWNPRTIQTLIKRLATKNIITYEKQGRVFVYTPLLKKEDYVSQQSKSFLD
;
A
#
# COMPACT_ATOMS: atom_id res chain seq x y z
N MET A 1 24.52 0.76 -1.63
CA MET A 1 23.63 -0.33 -1.30
C MET A 1 22.19 0.16 -1.19
N LYS A 2 21.30 -0.54 -1.82
CA LYS A 2 19.89 -0.14 -1.83
C LYS A 2 19.15 -0.68 -0.63
N LYS A 3 18.40 0.19 -0.01
CA LYS A 3 17.55 -0.22 1.10
C LYS A 3 16.10 -0.30 0.63
N MET A 4 15.42 -1.35 1.05
CA MET A 4 14.00 -1.44 0.82
C MET A 4 13.29 -0.39 1.64
N PRO A 5 12.25 0.24 1.08
CA PRO A 5 11.46 1.16 1.87
C PRO A 5 10.84 0.44 3.06
N GLN A 6 10.82 1.10 4.18
CA GLN A 6 10.24 0.50 5.37
C GLN A 6 8.73 0.64 5.34
N ILE A 7 8.05 -0.47 5.52
CA ILE A 7 6.60 -0.50 5.54
C ILE A 7 6.15 -0.94 6.93
N THR A 8 5.35 -0.10 7.58
CA THR A 8 4.81 -0.45 8.89
C THR A 8 3.72 -1.50 8.73
N GLU A 9 3.33 -2.11 9.84
CA GLU A 9 2.24 -3.09 9.81
C GLU A 9 0.97 -2.50 9.21
N ALA A 10 0.65 -1.28 9.62
CA ALA A 10 -0.55 -0.63 9.09
C ALA A 10 -0.43 -0.39 7.59
N GLU A 11 0.73 0.05 7.15
CA GLU A 11 0.96 0.28 5.73
C GLU A 11 0.90 -1.03 4.95
N TYR A 12 1.36 -2.11 5.57
CA TYR A 12 1.31 -3.41 4.92
C TYR A 12 -0.13 -3.84 4.66
N GLU A 13 -1.03 -3.56 5.60
CA GLU A 13 -2.44 -3.87 5.39
C GLU A 13 -3.00 -3.15 4.17
N VAL A 14 -2.61 -1.89 4.00
CA VAL A 14 -3.03 -1.15 2.82
C VAL A 14 -2.44 -1.77 1.55
N MET A 15 -1.17 -2.13 1.61
CA MET A 15 -0.50 -2.71 0.45
C MET A 15 -1.11 -4.05 0.05
N GLN A 16 -1.56 -4.85 1.00
CA GLN A 16 -2.22 -6.11 0.69
C GLN A 16 -3.41 -5.89 -0.24
N ILE A 17 -4.18 -4.86 0.06
CA ILE A 17 -5.35 -4.56 -0.75
C ILE A 17 -4.93 -4.06 -2.13
N ILE A 18 -3.93 -3.20 -2.18
CA ILE A 18 -3.47 -2.66 -3.45
C ILE A 18 -2.87 -3.77 -4.32
N TRP A 19 -2.06 -4.64 -3.74
CA TRP A 19 -1.43 -5.72 -4.50
C TRP A 19 -2.47 -6.66 -5.13
N HIS A 20 -3.60 -6.85 -4.47
CA HIS A 20 -4.60 -7.79 -4.96
C HIS A 20 -5.59 -7.18 -5.93
N ASN A 21 -5.66 -5.85 -6.01
CA ASN A 21 -6.75 -5.20 -6.73
C ASN A 21 -6.32 -4.03 -7.59
N TYR A 22 -5.04 -3.92 -7.92
CA TYR A 22 -4.63 -2.72 -8.65
C TYR A 22 -5.01 -2.76 -10.12
N PRO A 23 -5.31 -1.62 -10.71
CA PRO A 23 -5.40 -0.30 -10.08
C PRO A 23 -6.68 -0.18 -9.25
N ILE A 24 -6.57 0.49 -8.11
CA ILE A 24 -7.68 0.56 -7.16
C ILE A 24 -7.82 1.99 -6.66
N SER A 25 -9.05 2.44 -6.52
CA SER A 25 -9.33 3.82 -6.10
C SER A 25 -9.22 3.97 -4.59
N THR A 26 -9.09 5.24 -4.16
CA THR A 26 -9.05 5.56 -2.74
C THR A 26 -10.28 5.02 -2.02
N ASN A 27 -11.44 5.21 -2.64
CA ASN A 27 -12.69 4.78 -2.02
C ASN A 27 -12.75 3.29 -1.82
N GLU A 28 -12.28 2.53 -2.81
CA GLU A 28 -12.30 1.08 -2.71
C GLU A 28 -11.35 0.59 -1.64
N ILE A 29 -10.17 1.19 -1.56
CA ILE A 29 -9.22 0.84 -0.50
C ILE A 29 -9.84 1.10 0.86
N THR A 30 -10.46 2.28 1.00
CA THR A 30 -11.06 2.68 2.26
C THR A 30 -12.18 1.73 2.65
N GLU A 31 -13.05 1.40 1.71
CA GLU A 31 -14.16 0.50 2.00
C GLU A 31 -13.70 -0.85 2.50
N GLN A 32 -12.70 -1.40 1.85
CA GLN A 32 -12.21 -2.72 2.25
C GLN A 32 -11.58 -2.69 3.63
N LEU A 33 -10.82 -1.65 3.91
CA LEU A 33 -10.16 -1.55 5.22
C LEU A 33 -11.15 -1.27 6.34
N LEU A 34 -12.23 -0.55 6.04
CA LEU A 34 -13.24 -0.31 7.05
C LEU A 34 -13.96 -1.59 7.47
N GLN A 35 -13.97 -2.58 6.58
CA GLN A 35 -14.60 -3.86 6.90
C GLN A 35 -13.69 -4.77 7.73
N THR A 36 -12.40 -4.58 7.65
CA THR A 36 -11.45 -5.48 8.28
C THR A 36 -10.68 -4.86 9.43
N THR A 37 -10.78 -3.55 9.61
CA THR A 37 -10.07 -2.86 10.68
C THR A 37 -11.01 -1.90 11.39
N ASN A 38 -10.53 -1.38 12.52
CA ASN A 38 -11.26 -0.33 13.25
C ASN A 38 -10.78 1.07 12.91
N TRP A 39 -10.02 1.18 11.84
CA TRP A 39 -9.46 2.47 11.44
C TRP A 39 -10.55 3.36 10.88
N ASN A 40 -10.36 4.67 11.06
CA ASN A 40 -11.28 5.60 10.42
C ASN A 40 -10.72 6.00 9.04
N PRO A 41 -11.58 6.59 8.18
CA PRO A 41 -11.14 6.93 6.81
C PRO A 41 -9.94 7.86 6.77
N ARG A 42 -9.83 8.77 7.73
CA ARG A 42 -8.71 9.70 7.76
C ARG A 42 -7.39 8.96 7.98
N THR A 43 -7.38 7.98 8.86
CA THR A 43 -6.21 7.16 9.09
C THR A 43 -5.79 6.44 7.82
N ILE A 44 -6.78 5.87 7.12
CA ILE A 44 -6.52 5.14 5.89
C ILE A 44 -5.91 6.06 4.84
N GLN A 45 -6.48 7.24 4.69
CA GLN A 45 -5.97 8.20 3.71
C GLN A 45 -4.54 8.63 4.04
N THR A 46 -4.24 8.78 5.32
CA THR A 46 -2.89 9.13 5.74
C THR A 46 -1.90 8.04 5.36
N LEU A 47 -2.29 6.78 5.55
CA LEU A 47 -1.42 5.66 5.21
C LEU A 47 -1.17 5.60 3.70
N ILE A 48 -2.22 5.80 2.92
CA ILE A 48 -2.08 5.81 1.47
C ILE A 48 -1.12 6.92 1.04
N LYS A 49 -1.28 8.08 1.62
CA LYS A 49 -0.42 9.22 1.29
C LYS A 49 1.03 8.94 1.65
N ARG A 50 1.26 8.30 2.78
CA ARG A 50 2.61 7.95 3.19
C ARG A 50 3.26 6.99 2.20
N LEU A 51 2.50 6.00 1.75
CA LEU A 51 3.02 5.05 0.78
C LEU A 51 3.39 5.73 -0.53
N ALA A 52 2.57 6.67 -0.97
CA ALA A 52 2.88 7.42 -2.18
C ALA A 52 4.12 8.28 -2.00
N THR A 53 4.26 8.91 -0.83
CA THR A 53 5.42 9.75 -0.55
C THR A 53 6.70 8.92 -0.52
N LYS A 54 6.60 7.67 -0.05
CA LYS A 54 7.76 6.77 -0.01
C LYS A 54 8.05 6.13 -1.36
N ASN A 55 7.26 6.43 -2.38
CA ASN A 55 7.40 5.86 -3.72
C ASN A 55 7.18 4.36 -3.72
N ILE A 56 6.35 3.88 -2.83
CA ILE A 56 5.97 2.46 -2.79
C ILE A 56 4.79 2.23 -3.71
N ILE A 57 3.94 3.23 -3.87
CA ILE A 57 2.83 3.19 -4.79
C ILE A 57 2.85 4.44 -5.65
N THR A 58 2.23 4.36 -6.82
CA THR A 58 2.02 5.53 -7.65
C THR A 58 0.52 5.70 -7.86
N TYR A 59 0.13 6.83 -8.38
CA TYR A 59 -1.29 7.08 -8.58
C TYR A 59 -1.50 7.85 -9.86
N GLU A 60 -2.71 7.76 -10.35
CA GLU A 60 -3.13 8.42 -11.56
C GLU A 60 -4.54 8.95 -11.34
N LYS A 61 -4.78 10.17 -11.79
CA LYS A 61 -6.11 10.74 -11.66
C LYS A 61 -6.92 10.33 -12.88
N GLN A 62 -8.03 9.65 -12.62
CA GLN A 62 -8.96 9.24 -13.67
C GLN A 62 -10.30 9.90 -13.38
N GLY A 63 -10.59 10.96 -14.16
CA GLY A 63 -11.78 11.72 -13.88
C GLY A 63 -11.67 12.43 -12.54
N ARG A 64 -12.53 12.07 -11.62
CA ARG A 64 -12.55 12.68 -10.29
C ARG A 64 -11.93 11.81 -9.21
N VAL A 65 -11.39 10.66 -9.60
CA VAL A 65 -10.85 9.75 -8.60
C VAL A 65 -9.39 9.48 -8.88
N PHE A 66 -8.67 9.19 -7.82
CA PHE A 66 -7.30 8.70 -7.92
C PHE A 66 -7.30 7.19 -7.83
N VAL A 67 -6.54 6.55 -8.73
CA VAL A 67 -6.35 5.11 -8.68
C VAL A 67 -4.89 4.84 -8.42
N TYR A 68 -4.62 3.79 -7.67
CA TYR A 68 -3.28 3.48 -7.18
C TYR A 68 -2.77 2.18 -7.75
N THR A 69 -1.48 2.15 -8.02
CA THR A 69 -0.79 0.97 -8.53
C THR A 69 0.50 0.81 -7.73
N PRO A 70 0.86 -0.41 -7.34
CA PRO A 70 2.07 -0.60 -6.56
C PRO A 70 3.31 -0.43 -7.44
N LEU A 71 4.30 0.26 -6.89
CA LEU A 71 5.61 0.34 -7.51
C LEU A 71 6.51 -0.76 -6.96
N LEU A 72 6.28 -1.15 -5.72
CA LEU A 72 6.98 -2.25 -5.10
C LEU A 72 6.16 -3.51 -5.26
N LYS A 73 6.74 -4.53 -5.86
CA LYS A 73 6.03 -5.78 -6.06
C LYS A 73 5.98 -6.58 -4.76
N LYS A 74 4.86 -7.26 -4.56
CA LYS A 74 4.70 -8.08 -3.37
C LYS A 74 5.81 -9.13 -3.30
N GLU A 75 6.12 -9.73 -4.42
CA GLU A 75 7.15 -10.76 -4.48
C GLU A 75 8.50 -10.23 -4.02
N ASP A 76 8.83 -9.01 -4.45
CA ASP A 76 10.10 -8.42 -4.07
C ASP A 76 10.14 -8.12 -2.58
N TYR A 77 9.03 -7.65 -2.04
CA TYR A 77 8.96 -7.34 -0.62
C TYR A 77 9.07 -8.59 0.23
N VAL A 78 8.32 -9.62 -0.12
CA VAL A 78 8.33 -10.87 0.63
C VAL A 78 9.68 -11.53 0.53
N SER A 79 10.29 -11.51 -0.65
CA SER A 79 11.59 -12.10 -0.86
C SER A 79 12.66 -11.44 0.01
N GLN A 80 12.60 -10.12 0.12
CA GLN A 80 13.53 -9.38 0.96
C GLN A 80 13.36 -9.76 2.43
N GLN A 81 12.12 -9.88 2.86
CA GLN A 81 11.81 -10.25 4.23
C GLN A 81 12.32 -11.65 4.53
N SER A 82 12.09 -12.58 3.62
CA SER A 82 12.53 -13.94 3.80
C SER A 82 14.05 -14.02 3.89
N LYS A 83 14.70 -13.30 3.00
CA LYS A 83 16.15 -13.29 2.98
C LYS A 83 16.72 -12.77 4.27
N SER A 84 16.16 -11.68 4.74
CA SER A 84 16.60 -11.07 5.98
C SER A 84 16.41 -12.03 7.14
N PHE A 85 15.33 -12.76 7.09
CA PHE A 85 14.98 -13.69 8.16
C PHE A 85 15.94 -14.89 8.19
N LEU A 86 16.36 -15.34 7.04
CA LEU A 86 17.23 -16.51 6.95
C LEU A 86 18.68 -16.19 7.31
N ASP A 87 19.06 -14.95 7.16
CA ASP A 87 20.38 -14.53 7.54
C ASP A 87 20.51 -14.42 9.04
#